data_a52c1c46df7837de1195e55e4d62760f
#
_entry.id   a52c1c46df7837de1195e55e4d62760f
#
_cell.length_a   1.000
_cell.length_b   1.000
_cell.length_c   1.000
_cell.angle_alpha   90.00
_cell.angle_beta   90.00
_cell.angle_gamma   90.00
#
_symmetry.space_group_name_H-M   'P 1'
#
loop_
_entity.id
_entity.type
_entity.pdbx_description
1 polymer ?
#
loop_
_entity_poly.entity_id
_entity_poly.type
_entity_poly.pdbx_seq_one_letter_code
_entity_poly.pdbx_strand_id
1 'polypeptide(L)'
;MQNQLAYYVSFIYLLAAIPYAWLGLSAWRKRPAIAVTPFAWAMLGLSVWAFTYGMEIFAATLPAKLLIVNIEYLGIVSIPVFLLFFSLEFIGKSHLLDRRKRLMLWVFPMLILMLVWTNEHHHLMWSGETITGTGGLLLLDIEYGPFFWMHVFFTYGIVLVANLLLIMEMVQRPGVYRIQISLIILGLLIPWVGNLIFVARVNPIQNLDATPLFFLPTGLGLSWAITRYRLLEIVP
;
A
#
# COMPACT_ATOMS: atom_id res chain seq x y z
N MET A 1 29.85 -6.42 11.16
CA MET A 1 29.16 -5.13 10.94
C MET A 1 28.01 -5.23 9.91
N GLN A 2 28.16 -5.99 8.81
CA GLN A 2 27.08 -6.15 7.80
C GLN A 2 25.74 -6.64 8.38
N ASN A 3 25.76 -7.59 9.31
CA ASN A 3 24.50 -8.12 9.90
C ASN A 3 23.75 -7.10 10.78
N GLN A 4 24.46 -6.14 11.42
CA GLN A 4 23.80 -5.22 12.35
C GLN A 4 22.87 -4.23 11.64
N LEU A 5 23.26 -3.70 10.48
CA LEU A 5 22.41 -2.79 9.73
C LEU A 5 21.14 -3.47 9.22
N ALA A 6 21.25 -4.72 8.75
CA ALA A 6 20.09 -5.51 8.33
C ALA A 6 19.10 -5.71 9.49
N TYR A 7 19.60 -5.98 10.72
CA TYR A 7 18.75 -6.07 11.92
C TYR A 7 18.00 -4.77 12.20
N TYR A 8 18.69 -3.63 12.16
CA TYR A 8 18.04 -2.34 12.44
C TYR A 8 17.00 -1.99 11.38
N VAL A 9 17.34 -2.14 10.11
CA VAL A 9 16.42 -1.82 9.00
C VAL A 9 15.20 -2.75 9.04
N SER A 10 15.41 -4.06 9.13
CA SER A 10 14.33 -5.03 9.28
C SER A 10 13.41 -4.70 10.46
N PHE A 11 14.00 -4.39 11.63
CA PHE A 11 13.27 -4.06 12.85
C PHE A 11 12.38 -2.81 12.68
N ILE A 12 12.83 -1.80 11.93
CA ILE A 12 12.02 -0.61 11.63
C ILE A 12 10.74 -1.00 10.88
N TYR A 13 10.82 -1.88 9.88
CA TYR A 13 9.64 -2.34 9.13
C TYR A 13 8.72 -3.22 9.98
N LEU A 14 9.30 -4.12 10.80
CA LEU A 14 8.52 -4.94 11.73
C LEU A 14 7.79 -4.08 12.77
N LEU A 15 8.44 -3.04 13.30
CA LEU A 15 7.80 -2.06 14.18
C LEU A 15 6.72 -1.25 13.43
N ALA A 16 6.94 -0.90 12.17
CA ALA A 16 5.94 -0.19 11.35
C ALA A 16 4.68 -1.01 11.11
N ALA A 17 4.77 -2.33 11.07
CA ALA A 17 3.62 -3.22 10.92
C ALA A 17 2.64 -3.13 12.12
N ILE A 18 3.13 -2.86 13.33
CA ILE A 18 2.33 -2.82 14.56
C ILE A 18 1.25 -1.74 14.52
N PRO A 19 1.57 -0.43 14.29
CA PRO A 19 0.55 0.59 14.17
C PRO A 19 -0.44 0.33 13.05
N TYR A 20 -0.03 -0.23 11.92
CA TYR A 20 -0.96 -0.61 10.85
C TYR A 20 -1.94 -1.70 11.29
N ALA A 21 -1.46 -2.77 11.93
CA ALA A 21 -2.32 -3.81 12.49
C ALA A 21 -3.29 -3.22 13.52
N TRP A 22 -2.80 -2.40 14.43
CA TRP A 22 -3.62 -1.74 15.46
C TRP A 22 -4.70 -0.84 14.84
N LEU A 23 -4.35 -0.01 13.84
CA LEU A 23 -5.29 0.85 13.14
C LEU A 23 -6.36 0.03 12.40
N GLY A 24 -5.93 -1.02 11.69
CA GLY A 24 -6.83 -1.92 10.97
C GLY A 24 -7.83 -2.61 11.91
N LEU A 25 -7.35 -3.20 13.01
CA LEU A 25 -8.18 -3.88 13.99
C LEU A 25 -9.09 -2.91 14.76
N SER A 26 -8.59 -1.72 15.10
CA SER A 26 -9.37 -0.68 15.79
C SER A 26 -10.49 -0.15 14.90
N ALA A 27 -10.21 0.07 13.61
CA ALA A 27 -11.21 0.42 12.63
C ALA A 27 -12.23 -0.73 12.46
N TRP A 28 -11.78 -1.96 12.32
CA TRP A 28 -12.66 -3.13 12.17
C TRP A 28 -13.72 -3.25 13.27
N ARG A 29 -13.37 -2.87 14.51
CA ARG A 29 -14.32 -2.87 15.65
C ARG A 29 -15.39 -1.79 15.56
N LYS A 30 -15.21 -0.75 14.72
CA LYS A 30 -16.15 0.36 14.55
C LYS A 30 -17.16 0.13 13.40
N ARG A 31 -17.16 -1.05 12.77
CA ARG A 31 -18.15 -1.37 11.73
C ARG A 31 -19.58 -1.40 12.32
N PRO A 32 -20.58 -0.99 11.58
CA PRO A 32 -20.66 -0.71 10.14
C PRO A 32 -20.48 0.77 9.72
N ALA A 33 -19.76 1.60 10.49
CA ALA A 33 -19.58 3.00 10.13
C ALA A 33 -18.97 3.17 8.71
N ILE A 34 -19.32 4.28 8.07
CA ILE A 34 -18.95 4.59 6.68
C ILE A 34 -17.44 4.61 6.50
N ALA A 35 -16.95 4.10 5.39
CA ALA A 35 -15.53 4.02 4.99
C ALA A 35 -14.60 3.23 5.93
N VAL A 36 -15.10 2.73 7.05
CA VAL A 36 -14.29 2.00 8.06
C VAL A 36 -13.82 0.65 7.52
N THR A 37 -14.67 -0.07 6.81
CA THR A 37 -14.33 -1.41 6.31
C THR A 37 -13.17 -1.38 5.30
N PRO A 38 -13.21 -0.57 4.22
CA PRO A 38 -12.09 -0.50 3.30
C PRO A 38 -10.82 0.10 3.94
N PHE A 39 -10.95 1.06 4.87
CA PHE A 39 -9.82 1.56 5.64
C PHE A 39 -9.15 0.46 6.47
N ALA A 40 -9.95 -0.35 7.18
CA ALA A 40 -9.44 -1.46 7.99
C ALA A 40 -8.65 -2.46 7.12
N TRP A 41 -9.18 -2.84 5.97
CA TRP A 41 -8.49 -3.74 5.05
C TRP A 41 -7.23 -3.12 4.44
N ALA A 42 -7.23 -1.84 4.09
CA ALA A 42 -6.03 -1.15 3.62
C ALA A 42 -4.93 -1.15 4.69
N MET A 43 -5.26 -0.86 5.95
CA MET A 43 -4.30 -0.89 7.06
C MET A 43 -3.78 -2.31 7.34
N LEU A 44 -4.64 -3.33 7.28
CA LEU A 44 -4.19 -4.72 7.42
C LEU A 44 -3.28 -5.14 6.26
N GLY A 45 -3.58 -4.74 5.03
CA GLY A 45 -2.72 -4.94 3.87
C GLY A 45 -1.35 -4.28 4.04
N LEU A 46 -1.30 -3.04 4.55
CA LEU A 46 -0.06 -2.35 4.89
C LEU A 46 0.72 -3.06 6.01
N SER A 47 0.02 -3.61 7.00
CA SER A 47 0.66 -4.40 8.06
C SER A 47 1.32 -5.65 7.50
N VAL A 48 0.63 -6.37 6.61
CA VAL A 48 1.22 -7.54 5.92
C VAL A 48 2.44 -7.11 5.12
N TRP A 49 2.32 -6.07 4.29
CA TRP A 49 3.44 -5.58 3.48
C TRP A 49 4.64 -5.18 4.34
N ALA A 50 4.47 -4.31 5.34
CA ALA A 50 5.57 -3.88 6.20
C ALA A 50 6.22 -5.05 6.96
N PHE A 51 5.41 -5.98 7.49
CA PHE A 51 5.89 -7.14 8.21
C PHE A 51 6.70 -8.08 7.30
N THR A 52 6.15 -8.44 6.15
CA THR A 52 6.80 -9.34 5.19
C THR A 52 8.06 -8.72 4.62
N TYR A 53 8.05 -7.42 4.28
CA TYR A 53 9.23 -6.73 3.81
C TYR A 53 10.36 -6.71 4.86
N GLY A 54 10.02 -6.48 6.14
CA GLY A 54 10.99 -6.63 7.23
C GLY A 54 11.59 -8.04 7.32
N MET A 55 10.77 -9.08 7.13
CA MET A 55 11.24 -10.47 7.07
C MET A 55 12.07 -10.76 5.83
N GLU A 56 11.73 -10.15 4.68
CA GLU A 56 12.47 -10.29 3.42
C GLU A 56 13.90 -9.75 3.55
N ILE A 57 14.08 -8.55 4.14
CA ILE A 57 15.41 -7.98 4.40
C ILE A 57 16.27 -8.95 5.24
N PHE A 58 15.66 -9.67 6.17
CA PHE A 58 16.33 -10.62 7.06
C PHE A 58 16.70 -11.94 6.38
N ALA A 59 15.94 -12.33 5.35
CA ALA A 59 16.17 -13.59 4.65
C ALA A 59 17.50 -13.56 3.88
N ALA A 60 18.31 -14.61 4.06
CA ALA A 60 19.65 -14.69 3.48
C ALA A 60 19.69 -15.37 2.10
N THR A 61 18.66 -16.13 1.72
CA THR A 61 18.64 -16.92 0.49
C THR A 61 17.58 -16.43 -0.48
N LEU A 62 17.87 -16.51 -1.78
CA LEU A 62 16.96 -16.08 -2.83
C LEU A 62 15.59 -16.78 -2.76
N PRO A 63 15.49 -18.11 -2.58
CA PRO A 63 14.18 -18.76 -2.48
C PRO A 63 13.35 -18.27 -1.29
N ALA A 64 14.00 -18.01 -0.13
CA ALA A 64 13.29 -17.48 1.04
C ALA A 64 12.77 -16.06 0.79
N LYS A 65 13.58 -15.19 0.17
CA LYS A 65 13.16 -13.84 -0.22
C LYS A 65 11.97 -13.88 -1.18
N LEU A 66 12.03 -14.67 -2.24
CA LEU A 66 10.94 -14.79 -3.22
C LEU A 66 9.65 -15.32 -2.59
N LEU A 67 9.73 -16.31 -1.71
CA LEU A 67 8.55 -16.80 -0.98
C LEU A 67 7.90 -15.69 -0.14
N ILE A 68 8.72 -14.89 0.55
CA ILE A 68 8.22 -13.77 1.37
C ILE A 68 7.59 -12.69 0.47
N VAL A 69 8.23 -12.34 -0.65
CA VAL A 69 7.69 -11.39 -1.62
C VAL A 69 6.35 -11.86 -2.20
N ASN A 70 6.18 -13.16 -2.45
CA ASN A 70 4.89 -13.70 -2.91
C ASN A 70 3.77 -13.41 -1.88
N ILE A 71 4.07 -13.52 -0.57
CA ILE A 71 3.12 -13.18 0.50
C ILE A 71 2.91 -11.66 0.57
N GLU A 72 3.96 -10.87 0.39
CA GLU A 72 3.95 -9.41 0.39
C GLU A 72 2.97 -8.84 -0.65
N TYR A 73 2.90 -9.45 -1.82
CA TYR A 73 1.98 -9.07 -2.88
C TYR A 73 0.50 -9.16 -2.49
N LEU A 74 0.12 -9.96 -1.48
CA LEU A 74 -1.24 -9.92 -0.92
C LEU A 74 -1.60 -8.52 -0.40
N GLY A 75 -0.66 -7.87 0.29
CA GLY A 75 -0.79 -6.47 0.71
C GLY A 75 -0.74 -5.52 -0.48
N ILE A 76 0.34 -5.58 -1.28
CA ILE A 76 0.64 -4.64 -2.36
C ILE A 76 -0.53 -4.48 -3.33
N VAL A 77 -1.12 -5.58 -3.84
CA VAL A 77 -2.19 -5.51 -4.84
C VAL A 77 -3.54 -5.08 -4.25
N SER A 78 -3.75 -5.31 -2.95
CA SER A 78 -5.05 -5.03 -2.30
C SER A 78 -5.18 -3.58 -1.84
N ILE A 79 -4.11 -2.96 -1.40
CA ILE A 79 -4.09 -1.59 -0.85
C ILE A 79 -4.73 -0.56 -1.79
N PRO A 80 -4.35 -0.45 -3.08
CA PRO A 80 -4.92 0.57 -3.97
C PRO A 80 -6.42 0.43 -4.16
N VAL A 81 -6.92 -0.80 -4.24
CA VAL A 81 -8.36 -1.09 -4.40
C VAL A 81 -9.12 -0.67 -3.14
N PHE A 82 -8.61 -1.02 -1.95
CA PHE A 82 -9.24 -0.61 -0.70
C PHE A 82 -9.17 0.90 -0.48
N LEU A 83 -8.09 1.58 -0.88
CA LEU A 83 -7.98 3.03 -0.79
C LEU A 83 -8.96 3.74 -1.74
N LEU A 84 -9.22 3.20 -2.93
CA LEU A 84 -10.28 3.70 -3.80
C LEU A 84 -11.67 3.53 -3.16
N PHE A 85 -11.96 2.35 -2.60
CA PHE A 85 -13.23 2.11 -1.91
C PHE A 85 -13.40 3.04 -0.70
N PHE A 86 -12.34 3.20 0.09
CA PHE A 86 -12.31 4.15 1.19
C PHE A 86 -12.63 5.57 0.72
N SER A 87 -11.97 6.04 -0.33
CA SER A 87 -12.15 7.38 -0.88
C SER A 87 -13.59 7.61 -1.34
N LEU A 88 -14.17 6.64 -2.08
CA LEU A 88 -15.55 6.72 -2.59
C LEU A 88 -16.59 6.69 -1.46
N GLU A 89 -16.40 5.82 -0.46
CA GLU A 89 -17.29 5.76 0.69
C GLU A 89 -17.20 7.03 1.52
N PHE A 90 -15.97 7.55 1.72
CA PHE A 90 -15.74 8.78 2.48
C PHE A 90 -16.44 10.00 1.87
N ILE A 91 -16.43 10.15 0.53
CA ILE A 91 -17.10 11.27 -0.15
C ILE A 91 -18.59 10.97 -0.47
N GLY A 92 -19.15 9.86 0.02
CA GLY A 92 -20.56 9.50 -0.20
C GLY A 92 -20.88 9.05 -1.63
N LYS A 93 -19.87 8.71 -2.45
CA LYS A 93 -20.03 8.28 -3.86
C LYS A 93 -19.88 6.77 -4.06
N SER A 94 -20.14 5.96 -3.02
CA SER A 94 -20.06 4.50 -3.09
C SER A 94 -20.98 3.88 -4.16
N HIS A 95 -22.07 4.58 -4.53
CA HIS A 95 -23.00 4.19 -5.57
C HIS A 95 -22.39 4.12 -6.98
N LEU A 96 -21.26 4.82 -7.24
CA LEU A 96 -20.54 4.75 -8.52
C LEU A 96 -19.96 3.36 -8.79
N LEU A 97 -19.68 2.59 -7.74
CA LEU A 97 -19.21 1.21 -7.82
C LEU A 97 -20.24 0.26 -7.24
N ASP A 98 -21.12 -0.25 -8.10
CA ASP A 98 -22.02 -1.36 -7.77
C ASP A 98 -21.22 -2.66 -7.47
N ARG A 99 -21.89 -3.69 -7.00
CA ARG A 99 -21.25 -4.96 -6.64
C ARG A 99 -20.46 -5.57 -7.80
N ARG A 100 -20.95 -5.45 -9.04
CA ARG A 100 -20.28 -6.03 -10.22
C ARG A 100 -18.98 -5.30 -10.51
N LYS A 101 -19.01 -3.96 -10.52
CA LYS A 101 -17.80 -3.14 -10.73
C LYS A 101 -16.76 -3.35 -9.65
N ARG A 102 -17.18 -3.48 -8.38
CA ARG A 102 -16.27 -3.82 -7.27
C ARG A 102 -15.60 -5.18 -7.50
N LEU A 103 -16.33 -6.19 -7.94
CA LEU A 103 -15.76 -7.50 -8.27
C LEU A 103 -14.83 -7.43 -9.48
N MET A 104 -15.19 -6.67 -10.53
CA MET A 104 -14.31 -6.47 -11.70
C MET A 104 -12.99 -5.80 -11.36
N LEU A 105 -12.98 -4.86 -10.41
CA LEU A 105 -11.73 -4.24 -9.94
C LEU A 105 -10.78 -5.25 -9.26
N TRP A 106 -11.29 -6.35 -8.71
CA TRP A 106 -10.48 -7.40 -8.10
C TRP A 106 -9.91 -8.40 -9.11
N VAL A 107 -10.45 -8.47 -10.33
CA VAL A 107 -9.97 -9.43 -11.35
C VAL A 107 -8.48 -9.23 -11.65
N PHE A 108 -8.05 -8.00 -11.87
CA PHE A 108 -6.66 -7.70 -12.20
C PHE A 108 -5.70 -7.93 -11.01
N PRO A 109 -5.96 -7.47 -9.78
CA PRO A 109 -5.18 -7.86 -8.60
C PRO A 109 -5.05 -9.38 -8.40
N MET A 110 -6.12 -10.14 -8.61
CA MET A 110 -6.06 -11.60 -8.49
C MET A 110 -5.20 -12.22 -9.61
N LEU A 111 -5.28 -11.69 -10.83
CA LEU A 111 -4.39 -12.10 -11.92
C LEU A 111 -2.92 -11.84 -11.57
N ILE A 112 -2.61 -10.65 -11.03
CA ILE A 112 -1.24 -10.32 -10.60
C ILE A 112 -0.76 -11.26 -9.51
N LEU A 113 -1.59 -11.57 -8.50
CA LEU A 113 -1.23 -12.56 -7.48
C LEU A 113 -0.91 -13.93 -8.09
N MET A 114 -1.76 -14.41 -9.00
CA MET A 114 -1.51 -15.68 -9.67
C MET A 114 -0.17 -15.64 -10.43
N LEU A 115 0.12 -14.57 -11.17
CA LEU A 115 1.36 -14.42 -11.92
C LEU A 115 2.58 -14.32 -11.01
N VAL A 116 2.49 -13.67 -9.85
CA VAL A 116 3.56 -13.61 -8.86
C VAL A 116 3.89 -15.00 -8.34
N TRP A 117 2.87 -15.78 -7.93
CA TRP A 117 3.06 -17.11 -7.36
C TRP A 117 3.51 -18.17 -8.36
N THR A 118 3.36 -17.91 -9.65
CA THR A 118 3.76 -18.81 -10.74
C THR A 118 4.91 -18.26 -11.59
N ASN A 119 5.56 -17.18 -11.15
CA ASN A 119 6.56 -16.46 -11.94
C ASN A 119 7.72 -17.34 -12.42
N GLU A 120 8.12 -18.33 -11.64
CA GLU A 120 9.18 -19.30 -12.00
C GLU A 120 8.94 -20.05 -13.32
N HIS A 121 7.67 -20.12 -13.77
CA HIS A 121 7.31 -20.84 -15.01
C HIS A 121 7.25 -19.95 -16.24
N HIS A 122 7.08 -18.64 -16.11
CA HIS A 122 6.78 -17.75 -17.23
C HIS A 122 7.57 -16.44 -17.25
N HIS A 123 8.15 -16.02 -16.12
CA HIS A 123 8.95 -14.80 -15.98
C HIS A 123 8.25 -13.50 -16.43
N LEU A 124 6.90 -13.45 -16.33
CA LEU A 124 6.10 -12.30 -16.80
C LEU A 124 6.07 -11.15 -15.79
N MET A 125 6.17 -11.45 -14.50
CA MET A 125 6.26 -10.44 -13.45
C MET A 125 7.70 -9.97 -13.28
N TRP A 126 8.63 -10.91 -13.16
CA TRP A 126 10.05 -10.66 -13.02
C TRP A 126 10.82 -11.52 -14.01
N SER A 127 11.65 -10.88 -14.85
CA SER A 127 12.46 -11.55 -15.85
C SER A 127 13.79 -12.07 -15.31
N GLY A 128 14.22 -11.53 -14.17
CA GLY A 128 15.42 -11.96 -13.43
C GLY A 128 15.36 -11.52 -11.98
N GLU A 129 15.87 -12.37 -11.09
CA GLU A 129 15.95 -12.11 -9.66
C GLU A 129 17.33 -12.46 -9.12
N THR A 130 17.97 -11.53 -8.43
CA THR A 130 19.27 -11.70 -7.79
C THR A 130 19.30 -11.08 -6.40
N ILE A 131 20.30 -11.43 -5.62
CA ILE A 131 20.58 -10.75 -4.34
C ILE A 131 21.77 -9.83 -4.55
N THR A 132 21.61 -8.54 -4.25
CA THR A 132 22.68 -7.56 -4.30
C THR A 132 23.05 -7.08 -2.90
N GLY A 133 24.35 -6.87 -2.68
CA GLY A 133 24.86 -6.28 -1.44
C GLY A 133 24.93 -4.76 -1.57
N THR A 134 23.99 -4.04 -0.98
CA THR A 134 23.96 -2.57 -1.02
C THR A 134 24.03 -2.01 0.40
N GLY A 135 25.05 -1.20 0.70
CA GLY A 135 25.18 -0.51 1.99
C GLY A 135 25.25 -1.44 3.22
N GLY A 136 25.65 -2.71 3.04
CA GLY A 136 25.67 -3.72 4.10
C GLY A 136 24.38 -4.50 4.29
N LEU A 137 23.40 -4.30 3.38
CA LEU A 137 22.16 -5.06 3.29
C LEU A 137 22.24 -6.06 2.14
N LEU A 138 21.60 -7.22 2.29
CA LEU A 138 21.36 -8.16 1.20
C LEU A 138 19.93 -7.90 0.70
N LEU A 139 19.80 -7.16 -0.39
CA LEU A 139 18.53 -6.76 -0.96
C LEU A 139 18.24 -7.55 -2.23
N LEU A 140 16.96 -7.78 -2.48
CA LEU A 140 16.49 -8.39 -3.70
C LEU A 140 16.59 -7.37 -4.85
N ASP A 141 17.28 -7.75 -5.93
CA ASP A 141 17.32 -6.99 -7.17
C ASP A 141 16.52 -7.71 -8.23
N ILE A 142 15.46 -7.06 -8.68
CA ILE A 142 14.47 -7.63 -9.59
C ILE A 142 14.54 -6.91 -10.94
N GLU A 143 14.64 -7.66 -12.00
CA GLU A 143 14.39 -7.17 -13.36
C GLU A 143 12.90 -7.27 -13.65
N TYR A 144 12.25 -6.12 -13.89
CA TYR A 144 10.79 -6.05 -14.03
C TYR A 144 10.32 -6.58 -15.40
N GLY A 145 9.41 -7.55 -15.36
CA GLY A 145 8.73 -8.09 -16.53
C GLY A 145 7.54 -7.23 -16.99
N PRO A 146 6.89 -7.59 -18.12
CA PRO A 146 5.82 -6.78 -18.71
C PRO A 146 4.59 -6.65 -17.81
N PHE A 147 4.19 -7.67 -17.07
CA PHE A 147 3.03 -7.60 -16.18
C PHE A 147 3.28 -6.80 -14.90
N PHE A 148 4.54 -6.65 -14.48
CA PHE A 148 4.89 -5.70 -13.43
C PHE A 148 4.52 -4.26 -13.84
N TRP A 149 4.86 -3.86 -15.07
CA TRP A 149 4.52 -2.52 -15.58
C TRP A 149 3.02 -2.32 -15.75
N MET A 150 2.30 -3.37 -16.17
CA MET A 150 0.83 -3.33 -16.19
C MET A 150 0.25 -3.16 -14.78
N HIS A 151 0.83 -3.84 -13.77
CA HIS A 151 0.45 -3.67 -12.37
C HIS A 151 0.72 -2.24 -11.88
N VAL A 152 1.88 -1.68 -12.19
CA VAL A 152 2.22 -0.28 -11.87
C VAL A 152 1.19 0.67 -12.49
N PHE A 153 0.91 0.52 -13.77
CA PHE A 153 -0.08 1.35 -14.47
C PHE A 153 -1.47 1.25 -13.85
N PHE A 154 -1.93 0.05 -13.54
CA PHE A 154 -3.22 -0.18 -12.89
C PHE A 154 -3.28 0.46 -11.50
N THR A 155 -2.28 0.21 -10.67
CA THR A 155 -2.19 0.76 -9.31
C THR A 155 -2.17 2.28 -9.32
N TYR A 156 -1.33 2.87 -10.16
CA TYR A 156 -1.21 4.33 -10.27
C TYR A 156 -2.47 4.95 -10.85
N GLY A 157 -3.12 4.28 -11.81
CA GLY A 157 -4.41 4.69 -12.35
C GLY A 157 -5.51 4.73 -11.29
N ILE A 158 -5.60 3.70 -10.44
CA ILE A 158 -6.56 3.66 -9.32
C ILE A 158 -6.30 4.78 -8.31
N VAL A 159 -5.04 4.97 -7.90
CA VAL A 159 -4.68 6.03 -6.94
C VAL A 159 -4.93 7.40 -7.53
N LEU A 160 -4.63 7.61 -8.82
CA LEU A 160 -4.95 8.85 -9.53
C LEU A 160 -6.45 9.13 -9.54
N VAL A 161 -7.27 8.14 -9.90
CA VAL A 161 -8.74 8.28 -9.90
C VAL A 161 -9.25 8.62 -8.50
N ALA A 162 -8.76 7.94 -7.45
CA ALA A 162 -9.13 8.24 -6.08
C ALA A 162 -8.80 9.69 -5.69
N ASN A 163 -7.59 10.17 -6.02
CA ASN A 163 -7.18 11.56 -5.77
C ASN A 163 -7.99 12.57 -6.55
N LEU A 164 -8.26 12.33 -7.84
CA LEU A 164 -9.10 13.24 -8.65
C LEU A 164 -10.51 13.38 -8.08
N LEU A 165 -11.13 12.26 -7.65
CA LEU A 165 -12.45 12.29 -7.02
C LEU A 165 -12.44 13.08 -5.70
N LEU A 166 -11.41 12.88 -4.89
CA LEU A 166 -11.22 13.64 -3.65
C LEU A 166 -11.00 15.14 -3.91
N ILE A 167 -10.17 15.49 -4.90
CA ILE A 167 -9.93 16.90 -5.28
C ILE A 167 -11.23 17.56 -5.77
N MET A 168 -11.99 16.89 -6.62
CA MET A 168 -13.28 17.40 -7.09
C MET A 168 -14.24 17.68 -5.93
N GLU A 169 -14.33 16.79 -4.96
CA GLU A 169 -15.15 16.97 -3.77
C GLU A 169 -14.61 18.09 -2.87
N MET A 170 -13.29 18.17 -2.69
CA MET A 170 -12.62 19.21 -1.89
C MET A 170 -12.93 20.62 -2.37
N VAL A 171 -12.97 20.83 -3.70
CA VAL A 171 -13.27 22.12 -4.29
C VAL A 171 -14.72 22.55 -4.02
N GLN A 172 -15.64 21.60 -3.95
CA GLN A 172 -17.07 21.83 -3.75
C GLN A 172 -17.47 22.01 -2.29
N ARG A 173 -16.64 21.59 -1.33
CA ARG A 173 -16.97 21.59 0.09
C ARG A 173 -16.13 22.61 0.88
N PRO A 174 -16.77 23.51 1.66
CA PRO A 174 -16.06 24.47 2.51
C PRO A 174 -15.71 23.90 3.90
N GLY A 175 -14.86 24.65 4.62
CA GLY A 175 -14.63 24.46 6.06
C GLY A 175 -13.83 23.21 6.43
N VAL A 176 -14.21 22.59 7.54
CA VAL A 176 -13.49 21.45 8.16
C VAL A 176 -13.40 20.24 7.23
N TYR A 177 -14.45 19.99 6.45
CA TYR A 177 -14.51 18.88 5.50
C TYR A 177 -13.43 18.98 4.42
N ARG A 178 -13.13 20.21 3.95
CA ARG A 178 -12.03 20.48 3.01
C ARG A 178 -10.67 20.07 3.59
N ILE A 179 -10.43 20.38 4.86
CA ILE A 179 -9.19 20.01 5.57
C ILE A 179 -9.06 18.48 5.64
N GLN A 180 -10.16 17.81 5.98
CA GLN A 180 -10.20 16.35 6.05
C GLN A 180 -9.85 15.68 4.71
N ILE A 181 -10.46 16.14 3.61
CA ILE A 181 -10.15 15.63 2.27
C ILE A 181 -8.69 15.92 1.92
N SER A 182 -8.16 17.10 2.22
CA SER A 182 -6.76 17.44 1.96
C SER A 182 -5.79 16.50 2.66
N LEU A 183 -6.08 16.11 3.91
CA LEU A 183 -5.27 15.14 4.66
C LEU A 183 -5.30 13.75 4.00
N ILE A 184 -6.46 13.34 3.49
CA ILE A 184 -6.57 12.06 2.76
C ILE A 184 -5.77 12.12 1.46
N ILE A 185 -5.90 13.20 0.68
CA ILE A 185 -5.14 13.40 -0.57
C ILE A 185 -3.62 13.31 -0.30
N LEU A 186 -3.13 14.06 0.69
CA LEU A 186 -1.72 14.01 1.08
C LEU A 186 -1.31 12.60 1.51
N GLY A 187 -2.18 11.94 2.25
CA GLY A 187 -1.97 10.58 2.70
C GLY A 187 -1.87 9.56 1.57
N LEU A 188 -2.54 9.77 0.46
CA LEU A 188 -2.43 8.91 -0.72
C LEU A 188 -1.23 9.29 -1.59
N LEU A 189 -0.91 10.60 -1.72
CA LEU A 189 0.15 11.08 -2.59
C LEU A 189 1.55 10.80 -2.06
N ILE A 190 1.78 10.97 -0.75
CA ILE A 190 3.11 10.79 -0.15
C ILE A 190 3.68 9.39 -0.41
N PRO A 191 2.96 8.29 -0.09
CA PRO A 191 3.44 6.94 -0.40
C PRO A 191 3.56 6.68 -1.90
N TRP A 192 2.68 7.26 -2.70
CA TRP A 192 2.71 7.10 -4.16
C TRP A 192 3.98 7.71 -4.77
N VAL A 193 4.36 8.93 -4.34
CA VAL A 193 5.63 9.54 -4.75
C VAL A 193 6.83 8.72 -4.26
N GLY A 194 6.79 8.21 -3.01
CA GLY A 194 7.81 7.34 -2.47
C GLY A 194 8.00 6.05 -3.28
N ASN A 195 6.90 5.43 -3.67
CA ASN A 195 6.92 4.24 -4.53
C ASN A 195 7.43 4.56 -5.95
N LEU A 196 7.08 5.73 -6.50
CA LEU A 196 7.60 6.17 -7.80
C LEU A 196 9.13 6.29 -7.79
N ILE A 197 9.71 6.85 -6.71
CA ILE A 197 11.15 6.96 -6.52
C ILE A 197 11.80 5.57 -6.49
N PHE A 198 11.17 4.60 -5.82
CA PHE A 198 11.64 3.21 -5.78
C PHE A 198 11.58 2.53 -7.16
N VAL A 199 10.43 2.57 -7.82
CA VAL A 199 10.21 1.94 -9.14
C VAL A 199 11.11 2.56 -10.21
N ALA A 200 11.38 3.87 -10.14
CA ALA A 200 12.30 4.58 -11.02
C ALA A 200 13.78 4.31 -10.69
N ARG A 201 14.08 3.57 -9.62
CA ARG A 201 15.45 3.24 -9.15
C ARG A 201 16.34 4.46 -8.86
N VAL A 202 15.73 5.56 -8.41
CA VAL A 202 16.45 6.80 -8.04
C VAL A 202 16.59 6.99 -6.52
N ASN A 203 16.23 5.98 -5.74
CA ASN A 203 16.35 5.99 -4.28
C ASN A 203 17.82 5.96 -3.80
N PRO A 204 18.15 6.61 -2.67
CA PRO A 204 19.51 6.70 -2.15
C PRO A 204 20.15 5.34 -1.81
N ILE A 205 19.34 4.38 -1.34
CA ILE A 205 19.75 2.99 -1.13
C ILE A 205 19.07 2.17 -2.22
N GLN A 206 19.83 1.75 -3.21
CA GLN A 206 19.29 0.96 -4.33
C GLN A 206 18.60 -0.29 -3.80
N ASN A 207 17.47 -0.62 -4.42
CA ASN A 207 16.64 -1.81 -4.12
C ASN A 207 16.02 -1.83 -2.72
N LEU A 208 16.12 -0.75 -1.91
CA LEU A 208 15.41 -0.64 -0.64
C LEU A 208 14.06 0.07 -0.87
N ASP A 209 12.95 -0.64 -0.68
CA ASP A 209 11.61 -0.07 -0.80
C ASP A 209 11.17 0.61 0.52
N ALA A 210 11.19 1.93 0.54
CA ALA A 210 10.71 2.71 1.67
C ALA A 210 9.19 2.99 1.64
N THR A 211 8.47 2.52 0.63
CA THR A 211 7.03 2.78 0.45
C THR A 211 6.19 2.40 1.67
N PRO A 212 6.39 1.23 2.33
CA PRO A 212 5.65 0.91 3.55
C PRO A 212 5.83 1.94 4.66
N LEU A 213 7.01 2.55 4.77
CA LEU A 213 7.28 3.56 5.81
C LEU A 213 6.62 4.91 5.49
N PHE A 214 6.50 5.28 4.21
CA PHE A 214 5.81 6.49 3.79
C PHE A 214 4.31 6.48 4.09
N PHE A 215 3.70 5.31 4.27
CA PHE A 215 2.33 5.18 4.74
C PHE A 215 2.16 5.44 6.25
N LEU A 216 3.22 5.43 7.07
CA LEU A 216 3.10 5.66 8.53
C LEU A 216 2.50 7.02 8.89
N PRO A 217 3.02 8.15 8.38
CA PRO A 217 2.41 9.45 8.61
C PRO A 217 0.96 9.51 8.13
N THR A 218 0.66 8.84 7.02
CA THR A 218 -0.69 8.72 6.46
C THR A 218 -1.63 8.01 7.41
N GLY A 219 -1.28 6.80 7.86
CA GLY A 219 -2.09 6.00 8.77
C GLY A 219 -2.35 6.71 10.08
N LEU A 220 -1.32 7.31 10.68
CA LEU A 220 -1.42 8.09 11.91
C LEU A 220 -2.23 9.37 11.72
N GLY A 221 -1.99 10.11 10.63
CA GLY A 221 -2.73 11.34 10.31
C GLY A 221 -4.21 11.08 10.05
N LEU A 222 -4.54 10.04 9.28
CA LEU A 222 -5.94 9.63 9.06
C LEU A 222 -6.61 9.16 10.34
N SER A 223 -5.91 8.37 11.17
CA SER A 223 -6.46 7.94 12.46
C SER A 223 -6.71 9.11 13.39
N TRP A 224 -5.79 10.06 13.46
CA TRP A 224 -5.96 11.29 14.23
C TRP A 224 -7.14 12.13 13.69
N ALA A 225 -7.26 12.29 12.39
CA ALA A 225 -8.36 12.99 11.76
C ALA A 225 -9.71 12.30 12.03
N ILE A 226 -9.75 10.96 11.93
CA ILE A 226 -10.93 10.16 12.27
C ILE A 226 -11.37 10.36 13.71
N THR A 227 -10.43 10.40 14.66
CA THR A 227 -10.76 10.53 16.10
C THR A 227 -11.05 11.98 16.49
N ARG A 228 -10.26 12.95 16.03
CA ARG A 228 -10.38 14.35 16.42
C ARG A 228 -11.54 15.08 15.76
N TYR A 229 -11.76 14.80 14.46
CA TYR A 229 -12.80 15.48 13.69
C TYR A 229 -14.04 14.61 13.46
N ARG A 230 -14.13 13.45 14.15
CA ARG A 230 -15.24 12.50 13.99
C ARG A 230 -15.56 12.23 12.52
N LEU A 231 -14.49 12.02 11.72
CA LEU A 231 -14.57 11.84 10.26
C LEU A 231 -15.64 10.85 9.80
N LEU A 232 -16.02 9.93 10.68
CA LEU A 232 -16.99 8.87 10.40
C LEU A 232 -18.41 9.20 10.94
N GLU A 233 -18.58 10.33 11.63
CA GLU A 233 -19.86 10.77 12.21
C GLU A 233 -20.49 11.95 11.45
N ILE A 234 -19.76 12.62 10.56
CA ILE A 234 -20.19 13.85 9.88
C ILE A 234 -20.38 13.60 8.37
N VAL A 235 -20.97 12.49 7.99
CA VAL A 235 -21.53 12.36 6.64
C VAL A 235 -23.03 12.69 6.75
N PRO A 236 -23.53 13.77 6.13
CA PRO A 236 -24.95 14.07 6.11
C PRO A 236 -25.73 13.01 5.34
#